data_74a08bd346592446322b829fa38f9d3b
#
_entry.id   74a08bd346592446322b829fa38f9d3b
#
_cell.length_a   1.000
_cell.length_b   1.000
_cell.length_c   1.000
_cell.angle_alpha   90.00
_cell.angle_beta   90.00
_cell.angle_gamma   90.00
#
_symmetry.space_group_name_H-M   'P 1'
#
loop_
_entity.id
_entity.type
_entity.pdbx_description
1 polymer ?
#
loop_
_entity_poly.entity_id
_entity_poly.type
_entity_poly.pdbx_seq_one_letter_code
_entity_poly.pdbx_strand_id
1 'polypeptide(L)'
;PSILISIFSLFLFSFALEKYFDKKVTTVVNNSYELAKNYVQEVRNKVEADIILIAFDTNKSANFLNDDEKEYLRFLRTQKLIRNVDEIHIIGKDKKLLFTSEPKNKYRPPVDKALNLVLDDDRPLKIVDAQNNISGAIIRLQAFEDRFLYVIKFLDENISSYLSESQEAINFYYTVEERSTGIKISFILIYIIIVTLLLFLSLIHI
;
A
#
# COMPACT_ATOMS: atom_id res chain seq x y z
N PRO A 1 -55.28 4.11 7.71
CA PRO A 1 -54.28 5.18 7.46
C PRO A 1 -52.93 4.86 8.06
N SER A 2 -52.87 4.36 9.31
CA SER A 2 -51.60 4.09 10.03
C SER A 2 -50.71 3.08 9.30
N ILE A 3 -51.26 1.99 8.78
CA ILE A 3 -50.50 0.93 8.08
C ILE A 3 -49.89 1.47 6.78
N LEU A 4 -50.58 2.30 6.02
CA LEU A 4 -50.11 2.92 4.80
C LEU A 4 -48.95 3.90 5.05
N ILE A 5 -49.08 4.73 6.09
CA ILE A 5 -48.03 5.66 6.51
C ILE A 5 -46.79 4.90 6.93
N SER A 6 -47.00 3.76 7.53
CA SER A 6 -45.96 2.85 8.01
C SER A 6 -45.13 2.25 6.89
N ILE A 7 -45.80 1.67 5.94
CA ILE A 7 -45.15 1.06 4.77
C ILE A 7 -44.39 2.14 4.00
N PHE A 8 -44.97 3.34 3.88
CA PHE A 8 -44.33 4.48 3.21
C PHE A 8 -43.08 4.97 3.96
N SER A 9 -43.13 5.05 5.31
CA SER A 9 -41.99 5.45 6.12
C SER A 9 -40.86 4.43 6.05
N LEU A 10 -41.16 3.13 6.06
CA LEU A 10 -40.18 2.07 5.86
C LEU A 10 -39.56 2.11 4.47
N PHE A 11 -40.37 2.37 3.46
CA PHE A 11 -39.89 2.51 2.07
C PHE A 11 -38.97 3.72 1.91
N LEU A 12 -39.35 4.89 2.45
CA LEU A 12 -38.53 6.10 2.46
C LEU A 12 -37.21 5.91 3.20
N PHE A 13 -37.26 5.25 4.36
CA PHE A 13 -36.09 5.00 5.14
C PHE A 13 -35.10 4.04 4.42
N SER A 14 -35.61 2.95 3.84
CA SER A 14 -34.82 2.05 3.01
C SER A 14 -34.21 2.74 1.81
N PHE A 15 -34.98 3.55 1.10
CA PHE A 15 -34.51 4.31 -0.06
C PHE A 15 -33.47 5.37 0.32
N ALA A 16 -33.66 6.07 1.44
CA ALA A 16 -32.70 7.05 1.92
C ALA A 16 -31.37 6.40 2.35
N LEU A 17 -31.42 5.25 3.04
CA LEU A 17 -30.24 4.48 3.40
C LEU A 17 -29.51 3.94 2.16
N GLU A 18 -30.24 3.38 1.21
CA GLU A 18 -29.67 2.81 -0.01
C GLU A 18 -29.01 3.88 -0.88
N LYS A 19 -29.62 5.08 -0.95
CA LYS A 19 -29.06 6.23 -1.64
C LYS A 19 -27.87 6.87 -0.90
N TYR A 20 -27.89 6.87 0.42
CA TYR A 20 -26.79 7.39 1.24
C TYR A 20 -25.54 6.48 1.18
N PHE A 21 -25.76 5.18 1.07
CA PHE A 21 -24.69 4.17 0.86
C PHE A 21 -24.58 3.79 -0.63
N ASP A 22 -24.57 4.80 -1.49
CA ASP A 22 -24.59 4.59 -2.94
C ASP A 22 -23.44 3.66 -3.37
N LYS A 23 -23.82 2.53 -3.96
CA LYS A 23 -22.93 1.53 -4.53
C LYS A 23 -21.85 2.15 -5.45
N LYS A 24 -22.15 3.29 -6.07
CA LYS A 24 -21.19 4.02 -6.92
C LYS A 24 -20.03 4.59 -6.13
N VAL A 25 -20.25 5.17 -4.94
CA VAL A 25 -19.16 5.73 -4.11
C VAL A 25 -18.21 4.63 -3.69
N THR A 26 -18.74 3.51 -3.22
CA THR A 26 -17.95 2.32 -2.87
C THR A 26 -17.16 1.79 -4.06
N THR A 27 -17.77 1.70 -5.23
CA THR A 27 -17.09 1.23 -6.44
C THR A 27 -15.94 2.18 -6.82
N VAL A 28 -16.15 3.49 -6.76
CA VAL A 28 -15.10 4.48 -7.06
C VAL A 28 -13.94 4.37 -6.06
N VAL A 29 -14.23 4.29 -4.76
CA VAL A 29 -13.21 4.16 -3.71
C VAL A 29 -12.43 2.86 -3.89
N ASN A 30 -13.10 1.73 -4.10
CA ASN A 30 -12.44 0.45 -4.32
C ASN A 30 -11.58 0.45 -5.59
N ASN A 31 -12.08 0.99 -6.70
CA ASN A 31 -11.31 1.06 -7.94
C ASN A 31 -10.07 1.96 -7.79
N SER A 32 -10.20 3.06 -7.09
CA SER A 32 -9.07 3.97 -6.84
C SER A 32 -8.04 3.34 -5.90
N TYR A 33 -8.47 2.58 -4.89
CA TYR A 33 -7.60 1.80 -4.02
C TYR A 33 -6.83 0.72 -4.79
N GLU A 34 -7.51 -0.06 -5.63
CA GLU A 34 -6.87 -1.06 -6.47
C GLU A 34 -5.88 -0.43 -7.49
N LEU A 35 -6.21 0.75 -8.03
CA LEU A 35 -5.29 1.48 -8.90
C LEU A 35 -4.01 1.90 -8.16
N ALA A 36 -4.14 2.45 -6.96
CA ALA A 36 -3.00 2.84 -6.14
C ALA A 36 -2.15 1.64 -5.71
N LYS A 37 -2.79 0.52 -5.37
CA LYS A 37 -2.13 -0.75 -5.05
C LYS A 37 -1.35 -1.31 -6.25
N ASN A 38 -1.95 -1.27 -7.43
CA ASN A 38 -1.31 -1.71 -8.68
C ASN A 38 -0.10 -0.82 -9.01
N TYR A 39 -0.19 0.50 -8.81
CA TYR A 39 0.94 1.40 -8.97
C TYR A 39 2.11 1.02 -8.06
N VAL A 40 1.85 0.77 -6.77
CA VAL A 40 2.90 0.34 -5.83
C VAL A 40 3.53 -0.99 -6.27
N GLN A 41 2.70 -1.92 -6.74
CA GLN A 41 3.21 -3.21 -7.25
C GLN A 41 4.05 -3.04 -8.52
N GLU A 42 3.67 -2.15 -9.42
CA GLU A 42 4.44 -1.82 -10.62
C GLU A 42 5.80 -1.21 -10.26
N VAL A 43 5.83 -0.26 -9.31
CA VAL A 43 7.09 0.31 -8.80
C VAL A 43 8.00 -0.76 -8.22
N ARG A 44 7.45 -1.70 -7.43
CA ARG A 44 8.21 -2.82 -6.86
C ARG A 44 8.81 -3.72 -7.94
N ASN A 45 8.04 -4.08 -8.94
CA ASN A 45 8.50 -4.94 -10.03
C ASN A 45 9.57 -4.21 -10.86
N LYS A 46 9.41 -2.91 -11.06
CA LYS A 46 10.40 -2.10 -11.76
C LYS A 46 11.72 -2.04 -10.99
N VAL A 47 11.69 -1.77 -9.69
CA VAL A 47 12.91 -1.74 -8.85
C VAL A 47 13.62 -3.10 -8.86
N GLU A 48 12.88 -4.21 -8.84
CA GLU A 48 13.42 -5.56 -8.95
C GLU A 48 14.13 -5.78 -10.31
N ALA A 49 13.53 -5.36 -11.40
CA ALA A 49 14.14 -5.46 -12.72
C ALA A 49 15.38 -4.55 -12.85
N ASP A 50 15.28 -3.32 -12.35
CA ASP A 50 16.37 -2.35 -12.43
C ASP A 50 17.58 -2.78 -11.61
N ILE A 51 17.41 -3.37 -10.41
CA ILE A 51 18.54 -3.82 -9.59
C ILE A 51 19.33 -4.96 -10.25
N ILE A 52 18.65 -5.86 -10.99
CA ILE A 52 19.32 -6.92 -11.74
C ILE A 52 20.24 -6.31 -12.81
N LEU A 53 19.73 -5.32 -13.54
CA LEU A 53 20.50 -4.65 -14.60
C LEU A 53 21.66 -3.83 -14.03
N ILE A 54 21.44 -3.11 -12.92
CA ILE A 54 22.50 -2.38 -12.23
C ILE A 54 23.57 -3.33 -11.70
N ALA A 55 23.15 -4.46 -11.10
CA ALA A 55 24.08 -5.48 -10.60
C ALA A 55 24.91 -6.09 -11.74
N PHE A 56 24.28 -6.40 -12.88
CA PHE A 56 24.98 -6.88 -14.06
C PHE A 56 26.03 -5.89 -14.57
N ASP A 57 25.64 -4.61 -14.72
CA ASP A 57 26.54 -3.56 -15.16
C ASP A 57 27.69 -3.34 -14.15
N THR A 58 27.38 -3.39 -12.85
CA THR A 58 28.35 -3.24 -11.77
C THR A 58 29.35 -4.40 -11.75
N ASN A 59 28.87 -5.64 -11.85
CA ASN A 59 29.74 -6.82 -11.91
C ASN A 59 30.62 -6.82 -13.15
N LYS A 60 30.10 -6.43 -14.32
CA LYS A 60 30.87 -6.32 -15.57
C LYS A 60 31.96 -5.27 -15.49
N SER A 61 31.73 -4.21 -14.75
CA SER A 61 32.68 -3.09 -14.59
C SER A 61 33.60 -3.25 -13.37
N ALA A 62 33.57 -4.40 -12.67
CA ALA A 62 34.28 -4.60 -11.42
C ALA A 62 35.76 -4.27 -11.47
N ASN A 63 36.46 -4.72 -12.51
CA ASN A 63 37.90 -4.47 -12.68
C ASN A 63 38.24 -2.98 -12.78
N PHE A 64 37.34 -2.19 -13.37
CA PHE A 64 37.51 -0.77 -13.54
C PHE A 64 37.08 0.01 -12.28
N LEU A 65 36.01 -0.44 -11.60
CA LEU A 65 35.44 0.24 -10.46
C LEU A 65 36.23 0.01 -9.16
N ASN A 66 37.00 -1.07 -9.04
CA ASN A 66 37.80 -1.35 -7.83
C ASN A 66 38.97 -0.37 -7.64
N ASP A 67 39.46 0.25 -8.70
CA ASP A 67 40.69 1.03 -8.66
C ASP A 67 40.43 2.55 -8.47
N ASP A 68 39.23 3.04 -8.72
CA ASP A 68 38.90 4.47 -8.65
C ASP A 68 37.53 4.74 -7.97
N GLU A 69 37.58 5.25 -6.74
CA GLU A 69 36.39 5.63 -5.97
C GLU A 69 35.52 6.69 -6.68
N LYS A 70 36.14 7.65 -7.36
CA LYS A 70 35.40 8.73 -8.05
C LYS A 70 34.65 8.19 -9.25
N GLU A 71 35.24 7.28 -10.00
CA GLU A 71 34.58 6.62 -11.12
C GLU A 71 33.43 5.72 -10.62
N TYR A 72 33.60 5.07 -9.46
CA TYR A 72 32.55 4.29 -8.84
C TYR A 72 31.33 5.17 -8.49
N LEU A 73 31.54 6.30 -7.86
CA LEU A 73 30.49 7.25 -7.51
C LEU A 73 29.81 7.82 -8.76
N ARG A 74 30.58 8.14 -9.80
CA ARG A 74 30.05 8.62 -11.08
C ARG A 74 29.20 7.55 -11.76
N PHE A 75 29.66 6.32 -11.77
CA PHE A 75 28.91 5.18 -12.29
C PHE A 75 27.56 5.02 -11.57
N LEU A 76 27.52 4.98 -10.24
CA LEU A 76 26.28 4.87 -9.48
C LEU A 76 25.30 6.01 -9.77
N ARG A 77 25.79 7.25 -9.88
CA ARG A 77 24.96 8.40 -10.25
C ARG A 77 24.38 8.28 -11.67
N THR A 78 25.18 7.76 -12.61
CA THR A 78 24.72 7.51 -13.98
C THR A 78 23.64 6.44 -14.01
N GLN A 79 23.85 5.32 -13.30
CA GLN A 79 22.84 4.26 -13.18
C GLN A 79 21.56 4.77 -12.55
N LYS A 80 21.64 5.57 -11.48
CA LYS A 80 20.50 6.23 -10.85
C LYS A 80 19.66 7.02 -11.88
N LEU A 81 20.30 7.84 -12.70
CA LEU A 81 19.62 8.66 -13.69
C LEU A 81 18.98 7.81 -14.80
N ILE A 82 19.72 6.83 -15.35
CA ILE A 82 19.22 5.97 -16.43
C ILE A 82 18.02 5.15 -15.99
N ARG A 83 18.04 4.62 -14.78
CA ARG A 83 16.98 3.73 -14.24
C ARG A 83 15.87 4.50 -13.53
N ASN A 84 16.03 5.80 -13.34
CA ASN A 84 15.07 6.64 -12.63
C ASN A 84 14.73 6.09 -11.22
N VAL A 85 15.78 5.64 -10.49
CA VAL A 85 15.70 5.28 -9.08
C VAL A 85 16.19 6.45 -8.22
N ASP A 86 15.87 6.44 -6.93
CA ASP A 86 16.16 7.61 -6.10
C ASP A 86 17.51 7.49 -5.37
N GLU A 87 17.86 6.28 -4.92
CA GLU A 87 19.14 6.03 -4.26
C GLU A 87 19.69 4.66 -4.68
N ILE A 88 21.01 4.62 -4.88
CA ILE A 88 21.77 3.38 -5.08
C ILE A 88 22.90 3.35 -4.07
N HIS A 89 22.96 2.28 -3.30
CA HIS A 89 23.97 2.06 -2.28
C HIS A 89 24.74 0.77 -2.54
N ILE A 90 26.04 0.79 -2.30
CA ILE A 90 26.86 -0.40 -2.13
C ILE A 90 27.16 -0.55 -0.66
N ILE A 91 26.80 -1.68 -0.11
CA ILE A 91 26.92 -1.96 1.32
C ILE A 91 27.72 -3.23 1.56
N GLY A 92 28.39 -3.28 2.70
CA GLY A 92 29.08 -4.47 3.18
C GLY A 92 28.13 -5.44 3.88
N LYS A 93 28.64 -6.62 4.23
CA LYS A 93 27.93 -7.65 4.99
C LYS A 93 27.48 -7.16 6.38
N ASP A 94 28.20 -6.20 6.95
CA ASP A 94 27.89 -5.52 8.20
C ASP A 94 26.87 -4.38 8.03
N LYS A 95 26.25 -4.24 6.85
CA LYS A 95 25.36 -3.16 6.42
C LYS A 95 26.02 -1.78 6.38
N LYS A 96 27.31 -1.72 6.49
CA LYS A 96 28.04 -0.48 6.41
C LYS A 96 28.00 0.06 5.00
N LEU A 97 27.69 1.34 4.86
CA LEU A 97 27.70 2.03 3.59
C LEU A 97 29.12 2.15 3.06
N LEU A 98 29.37 1.60 1.88
CA LEU A 98 30.66 1.73 1.17
C LEU A 98 30.60 2.85 0.15
N PHE A 99 29.58 2.83 -0.72
CA PHE A 99 29.38 3.85 -1.74
C PHE A 99 27.89 4.20 -1.86
N THR A 100 27.59 5.43 -2.25
CA THR A 100 26.22 5.90 -2.47
C THR A 100 26.14 6.88 -3.63
N SER A 101 25.06 6.78 -4.41
CA SER A 101 24.73 7.78 -5.45
C SER A 101 24.31 9.13 -4.86
N GLU A 102 23.86 9.16 -3.60
CA GLU A 102 23.35 10.35 -2.89
C GLU A 102 24.04 10.57 -1.54
N PRO A 103 25.24 11.18 -1.53
CA PRO A 103 26.00 11.39 -0.29
C PRO A 103 25.38 12.40 0.67
N LYS A 104 24.41 13.20 0.20
CA LYS A 104 23.71 14.19 1.02
C LYS A 104 22.55 13.59 1.82
N ASN A 105 22.04 12.46 1.41
CA ASN A 105 20.91 11.82 2.06
C ASN A 105 21.39 10.98 3.25
N LYS A 106 20.55 10.93 4.28
CA LYS A 106 20.82 10.06 5.42
C LYS A 106 20.62 8.60 4.99
N TYR A 107 21.70 7.82 5.03
CA TYR A 107 21.65 6.40 4.73
C TYR A 107 20.72 5.66 5.71
N ARG A 108 19.85 4.81 5.15
CA ARG A 108 18.93 3.93 5.88
C ARG A 108 19.30 2.48 5.59
N PRO A 109 19.92 1.77 6.56
CA PRO A 109 20.32 0.39 6.33
C PRO A 109 19.11 -0.52 6.14
N PRO A 110 19.20 -1.55 5.30
CA PRO A 110 18.18 -2.56 5.18
C PRO A 110 18.01 -3.34 6.50
N VAL A 111 16.84 -3.93 6.70
CA VAL A 111 16.58 -4.78 7.88
C VAL A 111 17.46 -6.02 7.88
N ASP A 112 17.85 -6.51 9.06
CA ASP A 112 18.76 -7.67 9.21
C ASP A 112 18.29 -8.90 8.45
N LYS A 113 17.01 -9.17 8.52
CA LYS A 113 16.39 -10.31 7.83
C LYS A 113 16.58 -10.27 6.32
N ALA A 114 16.58 -9.07 5.71
CA ALA A 114 16.75 -8.93 4.27
C ALA A 114 18.16 -9.33 3.82
N LEU A 115 19.17 -8.91 4.55
CA LEU A 115 20.56 -9.24 4.23
C LEU A 115 20.83 -10.75 4.35
N ASN A 116 20.34 -11.37 5.42
CA ASN A 116 20.50 -12.81 5.64
C ASN A 116 19.86 -13.65 4.52
N LEU A 117 18.68 -13.23 4.03
CA LEU A 117 18.02 -13.93 2.92
C LEU A 117 18.78 -13.83 1.59
N VAL A 118 19.45 -12.70 1.34
CA VAL A 118 20.25 -12.51 0.11
C VAL A 118 21.60 -13.23 0.14
N LEU A 119 22.09 -13.59 1.33
CA LEU A 119 23.29 -14.40 1.46
C LEU A 119 23.10 -15.81 0.91
N ASP A 120 21.89 -16.35 1.02
CA ASP A 120 21.55 -17.72 0.65
C ASP A 120 20.95 -17.82 -0.78
N ASP A 121 20.60 -16.68 -1.42
CA ASP A 121 19.93 -16.64 -2.72
C ASP A 121 20.51 -15.52 -3.61
N ASP A 122 20.90 -15.87 -4.83
CA ASP A 122 21.41 -14.91 -5.83
C ASP A 122 20.32 -14.02 -6.46
N ARG A 123 19.05 -14.25 -6.10
CA ARG A 123 17.92 -13.45 -6.60
C ARG A 123 17.78 -12.15 -5.80
N PRO A 124 17.30 -11.07 -6.45
CA PRO A 124 17.02 -9.84 -5.73
C PRO A 124 15.89 -10.03 -4.71
N LEU A 125 16.10 -9.53 -3.49
CA LEU A 125 15.08 -9.49 -2.47
C LEU A 125 14.39 -8.12 -2.49
N LYS A 126 13.07 -8.12 -2.64
CA LYS A 126 12.25 -6.90 -2.53
C LYS A 126 12.10 -6.46 -1.08
N ILE A 127 12.31 -5.19 -0.84
CA ILE A 127 12.17 -4.55 0.48
C ILE A 127 11.06 -3.52 0.39
N VAL A 128 10.13 -3.56 1.33
CA VAL A 128 9.05 -2.59 1.46
C VAL A 128 9.09 -2.00 2.85
N ASP A 129 9.23 -0.70 2.91
CA ASP A 129 9.10 0.08 4.14
C ASP A 129 7.96 1.09 3.95
N ALA A 130 6.76 0.68 4.38
CA ALA A 130 5.57 1.50 4.24
C ALA A 130 5.62 2.75 5.12
N GLN A 131 6.33 2.71 6.26
CA GLN A 131 6.44 3.86 7.17
C GLN A 131 7.26 4.99 6.56
N ASN A 132 8.26 4.64 5.75
CA ASN A 132 9.14 5.61 5.09
C ASN A 132 8.83 5.78 3.60
N ASN A 133 7.72 5.24 3.11
CA ASN A 133 7.31 5.27 1.70
C ASN A 133 8.39 4.74 0.74
N ILE A 134 9.09 3.68 1.14
CA ILE A 134 10.20 3.11 0.39
C ILE A 134 9.80 1.79 -0.26
N SER A 135 10.07 1.69 -1.55
CA SER A 135 10.18 0.44 -2.29
C SER A 135 11.64 0.23 -2.66
N GLY A 136 12.25 -0.84 -2.18
CA GLY A 136 13.66 -1.13 -2.44
C GLY A 136 13.88 -2.56 -2.87
N ALA A 137 15.10 -2.84 -3.32
CA ALA A 137 15.57 -4.18 -3.55
C ALA A 137 17.06 -4.28 -3.16
N ILE A 138 17.48 -5.47 -2.76
CA ILE A 138 18.86 -5.79 -2.43
C ILE A 138 19.29 -7.07 -3.16
N ILE A 139 20.51 -7.08 -3.67
CA ILE A 139 21.11 -8.24 -4.35
C ILE A 139 22.62 -8.32 -4.03
N ARG A 140 23.16 -9.53 -3.98
CA ARG A 140 24.60 -9.75 -3.85
C ARG A 140 25.33 -9.43 -5.15
N LEU A 141 26.48 -8.76 -5.06
CA LEU A 141 27.36 -8.52 -6.19
C LEU A 141 28.38 -9.67 -6.30
N GLN A 142 28.28 -10.45 -7.38
CA GLN A 142 29.10 -11.66 -7.54
C GLN A 142 30.59 -11.39 -7.83
N ALA A 143 30.88 -10.24 -8.48
CA ALA A 143 32.25 -9.85 -8.81
C ALA A 143 33.01 -9.18 -7.64
N PHE A 144 32.35 -9.00 -6.50
CA PHE A 144 32.91 -8.34 -5.33
C PHE A 144 32.73 -9.20 -4.08
N GLU A 145 33.75 -9.32 -3.29
CA GLU A 145 33.68 -10.06 -2.03
C GLU A 145 32.86 -9.27 -0.99
N ASP A 146 31.82 -9.92 -0.42
CA ASP A 146 30.98 -9.40 0.65
C ASP A 146 30.34 -8.01 0.37
N ARG A 147 30.05 -7.70 -0.91
CA ARG A 147 29.34 -6.47 -1.29
C ARG A 147 27.93 -6.76 -1.79
N PHE A 148 27.03 -5.87 -1.43
CA PHE A 148 25.62 -5.92 -1.81
C PHE A 148 25.20 -4.60 -2.46
N LEU A 149 24.43 -4.70 -3.50
CA LEU A 149 23.76 -3.57 -4.13
C LEU A 149 22.39 -3.40 -3.46
N TYR A 150 22.09 -2.20 -3.00
CA TYR A 150 20.82 -1.81 -2.42
C TYR A 150 20.26 -0.61 -3.16
N VAL A 151 19.10 -0.79 -3.80
CA VAL A 151 18.43 0.22 -4.61
C VAL A 151 17.14 0.65 -3.92
N ILE A 152 16.88 1.95 -3.89
CA ILE A 152 15.71 2.57 -3.27
C ILE A 152 14.96 3.41 -4.29
N LYS A 153 13.64 3.25 -4.28
CA LYS A 153 12.66 4.13 -4.93
C LYS A 153 11.68 4.63 -3.90
N PHE A 154 11.53 5.96 -3.79
CA PHE A 154 10.49 6.53 -2.94
C PHE A 154 9.15 6.43 -3.63
N LEU A 155 8.16 6.00 -2.89
CA LEU A 155 6.77 6.06 -3.31
C LEU A 155 6.24 7.48 -3.12
N ASP A 156 5.30 7.89 -3.96
CA ASP A 156 4.61 9.16 -3.79
C ASP A 156 3.83 9.17 -2.47
N GLU A 157 4.08 10.18 -1.64
CA GLU A 157 3.46 10.33 -0.32
C GLU A 157 1.94 10.40 -0.43
N ASN A 158 1.42 11.05 -1.48
CA ASN A 158 -0.03 11.13 -1.70
C ASN A 158 -0.64 9.77 -1.99
N ILE A 159 0.07 8.89 -2.71
CA ILE A 159 -0.42 7.52 -2.99
C ILE A 159 -0.37 6.67 -1.73
N SER A 160 0.65 6.82 -0.92
CA SER A 160 0.80 6.07 0.33
C SER A 160 -0.26 6.48 1.37
N SER A 161 -0.49 7.79 1.57
CA SER A 161 -1.56 8.29 2.44
C SER A 161 -2.93 7.90 1.92
N TYR A 162 -3.16 8.03 0.59
CA TYR A 162 -4.39 7.62 -0.05
C TYR A 162 -4.70 6.12 0.15
N LEU A 163 -3.70 5.25 0.06
CA LEU A 163 -3.87 3.82 0.34
C LEU A 163 -4.30 3.54 1.78
N SER A 164 -3.70 4.25 2.74
CA SER A 164 -4.05 4.13 4.15
C SER A 164 -5.49 4.64 4.42
N GLU A 165 -5.80 5.84 3.97
CA GLU A 165 -7.11 6.46 4.13
C GLU A 165 -8.23 5.68 3.42
N SER A 166 -7.94 5.18 2.21
CA SER A 166 -8.90 4.38 1.46
C SER A 166 -9.17 3.04 2.11
N GLN A 167 -8.16 2.41 2.72
CA GLN A 167 -8.33 1.16 3.45
C GLN A 167 -9.22 1.37 4.68
N GLU A 168 -9.03 2.47 5.41
CA GLU A 168 -9.88 2.85 6.54
C GLU A 168 -11.31 3.14 6.09
N ALA A 169 -11.48 3.88 4.99
CA ALA A 169 -12.80 4.18 4.42
C ALA A 169 -13.53 2.92 3.96
N ILE A 170 -12.84 1.99 3.31
CA ILE A 170 -13.38 0.69 2.90
C ILE A 170 -13.81 -0.12 4.12
N ASN A 171 -12.97 -0.21 5.15
CA ASN A 171 -13.28 -0.93 6.38
C ASN A 171 -14.48 -0.30 7.11
N PHE A 172 -14.52 1.03 7.18
CA PHE A 172 -15.65 1.76 7.76
C PHE A 172 -16.95 1.47 6.99
N TYR A 173 -16.90 1.51 5.64
CA TYR A 173 -18.05 1.22 4.79
C TYR A 173 -18.63 -0.17 5.06
N TYR A 174 -17.81 -1.22 5.05
CA TYR A 174 -18.26 -2.59 5.36
C TYR A 174 -18.84 -2.71 6.76
N THR A 175 -18.25 -2.03 7.75
CA THR A 175 -18.78 -2.02 9.13
C THR A 175 -20.15 -1.35 9.19
N VAL A 176 -20.36 -0.26 8.46
CA VAL A 176 -21.65 0.45 8.41
C VAL A 176 -22.69 -0.36 7.64
N GLU A 177 -22.31 -1.00 6.52
CA GLU A 177 -23.19 -1.86 5.74
C GLU A 177 -23.70 -3.05 6.58
N GLU A 178 -22.79 -3.70 7.30
CA GLU A 178 -23.13 -4.79 8.23
C GLU A 178 -24.08 -4.31 9.34
N ARG A 179 -23.81 -3.15 9.95
CA ARG A 179 -24.64 -2.54 10.98
C ARG A 179 -25.99 -2.05 10.43
N SER A 180 -26.06 -1.59 9.18
CA SER A 180 -27.29 -1.08 8.57
C SER A 180 -28.40 -2.15 8.53
N THR A 181 -28.03 -3.40 8.30
CA THR A 181 -28.97 -4.53 8.34
C THR A 181 -29.54 -4.73 9.76
N GLY A 182 -28.71 -4.64 10.79
CA GLY A 182 -29.16 -4.70 12.19
C GLY A 182 -30.07 -3.53 12.58
N ILE A 183 -29.77 -2.32 12.10
CA ILE A 183 -30.60 -1.13 12.32
C ILE A 183 -31.96 -1.30 11.63
N LYS A 184 -32.01 -1.76 10.38
CA LYS A 184 -33.25 -2.05 9.64
C LYS A 184 -34.15 -3.03 10.41
N ILE A 185 -33.57 -4.13 10.91
CA ILE A 185 -34.29 -5.13 11.70
C ILE A 185 -34.83 -4.54 13.00
N SER A 186 -34.03 -3.74 13.71
CA SER A 186 -34.44 -3.07 14.95
C SER A 186 -35.60 -2.10 14.71
N PHE A 187 -35.56 -1.32 13.62
CA PHE A 187 -36.65 -0.43 13.26
C PHE A 187 -37.94 -1.18 12.92
N ILE A 188 -37.85 -2.29 12.18
CA ILE A 188 -39.01 -3.14 11.87
C ILE A 188 -39.64 -3.70 13.16
N LEU A 189 -38.83 -4.16 14.10
CA LEU A 189 -39.31 -4.69 15.39
C LEU A 189 -40.01 -3.61 16.22
N ILE A 190 -39.38 -2.44 16.40
CA ILE A 190 -39.96 -1.30 17.14
C ILE A 190 -41.28 -0.91 16.50
N TYR A 191 -41.32 -0.91 15.19
CA TYR A 191 -42.50 -0.54 14.41
C TYR A 191 -43.65 -1.53 14.59
N ILE A 192 -43.40 -2.82 14.56
CA ILE A 192 -44.38 -3.89 14.86
C ILE A 192 -44.94 -3.71 16.27
N ILE A 193 -44.11 -3.39 17.25
CA ILE A 193 -44.54 -3.16 18.64
C ILE A 193 -45.48 -1.96 18.72
N ILE A 194 -45.13 -0.83 18.07
CA ILE A 194 -45.97 0.38 18.06
C ILE A 194 -47.32 0.12 17.41
N VAL A 195 -47.34 -0.54 16.25
CA VAL A 195 -48.60 -0.87 15.55
C VAL A 195 -49.45 -1.81 16.37
N THR A 196 -48.88 -2.80 17.02
CA THR A 196 -49.59 -3.74 17.89
C THR A 196 -50.24 -3.02 19.07
N LEU A 197 -49.48 -2.13 19.76
CA LEU A 197 -50.01 -1.31 20.85
C LEU A 197 -51.14 -0.40 20.38
N LEU A 198 -51.07 0.23 19.25
CA LEU A 198 -52.14 1.07 18.69
C LEU A 198 -53.39 0.27 18.37
N LEU A 199 -53.23 -0.96 17.84
CA LEU A 199 -54.37 -1.86 17.59
C LEU A 199 -55.04 -2.29 18.90
N PHE A 200 -54.27 -2.61 19.93
CA PHE A 200 -54.85 -2.93 21.25
C PHE A 200 -55.60 -1.75 21.87
N LEU A 201 -55.02 -0.54 21.80
CA LEU A 201 -55.69 0.69 22.26
C LEU A 201 -56.97 0.97 21.49
N SER A 202 -56.98 0.74 20.18
CA SER A 202 -58.18 0.89 19.34
C SER A 202 -59.28 -0.11 19.68
N LEU A 203 -58.90 -1.36 20.06
CA LEU A 203 -59.85 -2.40 20.48
C LEU A 203 -60.46 -2.13 21.84
N ILE A 204 -59.75 -1.49 22.74
CA ILE A 204 -60.23 -1.13 24.11
C ILE A 204 -61.17 0.08 24.06
N HIS A 205 -61.05 0.93 23.01
CA HIS A 205 -61.84 2.16 22.85
C HIS A 205 -63.12 1.97 22.07
N ILE A 206 -63.41 0.77 21.55
CA ILE A 206 -64.70 0.38 20.91
C ILE A 206 -65.56 -0.33 21.94
#